data_738cc69f93fccdfd2a953222647433f4
#
_entry.id   738cc69f93fccdfd2a953222647433f4
#
_cell.length_a   1.000
_cell.length_b   1.000
_cell.length_c   1.000
_cell.angle_alpha   90.00
_cell.angle_beta   90.00
_cell.angle_gamma   90.00
#
_symmetry.space_group_name_H-M   'P 1'
#
loop_
_entity.id
_entity.type
_entity.pdbx_description
1 polymer ?
#
loop_
_entity_poly.entity_id
_entity_poly.type
_entity_poly.pdbx_seq_one_letter_code
_entity_poly.pdbx_strand_id
1 'polypeptide(L)'
;WNNYIELTGARENNLKGVNVRFPLNVMTVVTGVSGSGKSTLVRDIFFRALKRELDECSERPGEFASISGDLQNLRNVEFVDQNPIGKSSRSNPVTYIKAYDEIRKLWAEQPLAKQMGYTAGYFSFNSEGGRCEECKGDGTITVEMQFMADLVLECETCHGKRFKADTLEVKFHDANIYDVLEMTVNQAVEFFTKHGQKKIVKKLAPLQDVGLGYIKLGQSSSTLSGGENQRVKLAYYLSQEKADPTLFIFDEPTTGLHFHDIRKLLEAFDALILRGHSIVIIEHNMDCLLYTSPSPRDTERS
;
A
#
# COMPACT_ATOMS: atom_id res chain seq x y z
N TRP A 1 -26.52 -13.41 6.87
CA TRP A 1 -26.02 -12.04 6.68
C TRP A 1 -27.18 -11.17 6.22
N ASN A 2 -27.39 -10.03 6.87
CA ASN A 2 -28.51 -9.14 6.54
C ASN A 2 -28.15 -8.10 5.47
N ASN A 3 -26.85 -7.77 5.32
CA ASN A 3 -26.34 -6.81 4.32
C ASN A 3 -25.38 -7.51 3.38
N TYR A 4 -25.67 -7.47 2.10
CA TYR A 4 -24.83 -8.11 1.06
C TYR A 4 -25.04 -7.47 -0.30
N ILE A 5 -24.08 -7.69 -1.20
CA ILE A 5 -24.22 -7.44 -2.63
C ILE A 5 -24.37 -8.79 -3.33
N GLU A 6 -25.36 -8.93 -4.20
CA GLU A 6 -25.62 -10.13 -4.97
C GLU A 6 -25.25 -9.93 -6.43
N LEU A 7 -24.39 -10.81 -6.94
CA LEU A 7 -24.07 -10.92 -8.36
C LEU A 7 -24.73 -12.18 -8.91
N THR A 8 -25.51 -12.06 -9.99
CA THR A 8 -26.21 -13.20 -10.58
C THR A 8 -25.79 -13.42 -12.04
N GLY A 9 -25.80 -14.68 -12.45
CA GLY A 9 -25.62 -15.10 -13.84
C GLY A 9 -24.23 -14.81 -14.41
N ALA A 10 -23.15 -14.83 -13.59
CA ALA A 10 -21.79 -14.65 -14.08
C ALA A 10 -21.37 -15.75 -15.05
N ARG A 11 -21.02 -15.39 -16.29
CA ARG A 11 -20.77 -16.36 -17.39
C ARG A 11 -19.50 -16.14 -18.19
N GLU A 12 -18.64 -15.23 -17.77
CA GLU A 12 -17.39 -14.98 -18.48
C GLU A 12 -16.42 -16.15 -18.36
N ASN A 13 -15.67 -16.46 -19.42
CA ASN A 13 -14.69 -17.55 -19.51
C ASN A 13 -15.30 -18.91 -19.12
N ASN A 14 -14.83 -19.55 -18.05
CA ASN A 14 -15.26 -20.87 -17.57
C ASN A 14 -16.44 -20.83 -16.57
N LEU A 15 -16.96 -19.64 -16.24
CA LEU A 15 -18.11 -19.49 -15.35
C LEU A 15 -19.42 -19.88 -16.06
N LYS A 16 -20.27 -20.65 -15.37
CA LYS A 16 -21.49 -21.27 -15.96
C LYS A 16 -22.78 -20.68 -15.36
N GLY A 17 -22.86 -19.35 -15.23
CA GLY A 17 -24.04 -18.69 -14.64
C GLY A 17 -24.01 -18.73 -13.12
N VAL A 18 -22.88 -18.38 -12.53
CA VAL A 18 -22.68 -18.38 -11.08
C VAL A 18 -23.46 -17.25 -10.44
N ASN A 19 -24.19 -17.57 -9.35
CA ASN A 19 -24.81 -16.60 -8.46
C ASN A 19 -24.05 -16.59 -7.13
N VAL A 20 -23.68 -15.39 -6.65
CA VAL A 20 -22.90 -15.26 -5.43
C VAL A 20 -23.33 -14.03 -4.64
N ARG A 21 -23.31 -14.12 -3.31
CA ARG A 21 -23.53 -13.01 -2.38
C ARG A 21 -22.24 -12.68 -1.67
N PHE A 22 -21.88 -11.40 -1.69
CA PHE A 22 -20.76 -10.86 -0.97
C PHE A 22 -21.28 -10.10 0.26
N PRO A 23 -21.19 -10.65 1.47
CA PRO A 23 -21.60 -9.97 2.69
C PRO A 23 -20.77 -8.70 2.91
N LEU A 24 -21.40 -7.67 3.47
CA LEU A 24 -20.76 -6.41 3.84
C LEU A 24 -20.30 -6.42 5.30
N ASN A 25 -19.33 -5.57 5.63
CA ASN A 25 -18.72 -5.40 6.96
C ASN A 25 -18.10 -6.68 7.53
N VAL A 26 -17.63 -7.54 6.66
CA VAL A 26 -16.91 -8.78 7.01
C VAL A 26 -15.79 -9.05 6.03
N MET A 27 -14.95 -10.02 6.37
CA MET A 27 -13.97 -10.59 5.45
C MET A 27 -14.58 -11.80 4.73
N THR A 28 -14.62 -11.74 3.41
CA THR A 28 -15.05 -12.83 2.53
C THR A 28 -13.85 -13.40 1.79
N VAL A 29 -13.66 -14.70 1.81
CA VAL A 29 -12.56 -15.37 1.11
C VAL A 29 -13.09 -16.19 -0.04
N VAL A 30 -12.60 -15.91 -1.26
CA VAL A 30 -12.90 -16.63 -2.48
C VAL A 30 -11.74 -17.56 -2.80
N THR A 31 -11.97 -18.86 -2.69
CA THR A 31 -10.93 -19.88 -2.84
C THR A 31 -11.26 -20.87 -3.95
N GLY A 32 -10.26 -21.64 -4.32
CA GLY A 32 -10.37 -22.70 -5.32
C GLY A 32 -9.08 -22.92 -6.09
N VAL A 33 -9.01 -23.99 -6.87
CA VAL A 33 -7.83 -24.32 -7.67
C VAL A 33 -7.50 -23.23 -8.71
N SER A 34 -6.26 -23.20 -9.15
CA SER A 34 -5.86 -22.30 -10.24
C SER A 34 -6.72 -22.54 -11.49
N GLY A 35 -7.11 -21.46 -12.17
CA GLY A 35 -7.98 -21.55 -13.36
C GLY A 35 -9.47 -21.81 -13.06
N SER A 36 -9.92 -21.90 -11.80
CA SER A 36 -11.34 -22.11 -11.46
C SER A 36 -12.26 -20.91 -11.73
N GLY A 37 -11.71 -19.75 -12.14
CA GLY A 37 -12.49 -18.55 -12.46
C GLY A 37 -12.61 -17.52 -11.33
N LYS A 38 -11.87 -17.67 -10.24
CA LYS A 38 -11.90 -16.72 -9.10
C LYS A 38 -11.62 -15.27 -9.52
N SER A 39 -10.50 -15.04 -10.21
CA SER A 39 -10.12 -13.71 -10.68
C SER A 39 -11.11 -13.17 -11.71
N THR A 40 -11.66 -14.04 -12.59
CA THR A 40 -12.72 -13.66 -13.52
C THR A 40 -13.97 -13.21 -12.78
N LEU A 41 -14.43 -13.99 -11.77
CA LEU A 41 -15.61 -13.65 -10.98
C LEU A 41 -15.43 -12.35 -10.20
N VAL A 42 -14.33 -12.23 -9.46
CA VAL A 42 -14.15 -11.12 -8.50
C VAL A 42 -13.59 -9.87 -9.18
N ARG A 43 -12.54 -9.97 -10.00
CA ARG A 43 -11.91 -8.82 -10.63
C ARG A 43 -12.63 -8.38 -11.92
N ASP A 44 -12.83 -9.32 -12.85
CA ASP A 44 -13.28 -8.95 -14.20
C ASP A 44 -14.79 -8.72 -14.27
N ILE A 45 -15.58 -9.33 -13.38
CA ILE A 45 -17.04 -9.12 -13.33
C ILE A 45 -17.41 -8.26 -12.12
N PHE A 46 -17.27 -8.77 -10.89
CA PHE A 46 -17.81 -8.14 -9.69
C PHE A 46 -17.23 -6.75 -9.44
N PHE A 47 -15.90 -6.62 -9.40
CA PHE A 47 -15.23 -5.33 -9.18
C PHE A 47 -15.60 -4.29 -10.24
N ARG A 48 -15.52 -4.67 -11.54
CA ARG A 48 -15.83 -3.74 -12.62
C ARG A 48 -17.32 -3.37 -12.66
N ALA A 49 -18.22 -4.32 -12.40
CA ALA A 49 -19.64 -4.06 -12.30
C ALA A 49 -19.95 -3.09 -11.14
N LEU A 50 -19.41 -3.37 -9.95
CA LEU A 50 -19.61 -2.55 -8.77
C LEU A 50 -19.07 -1.13 -8.95
N LYS A 51 -17.89 -0.98 -9.58
CA LYS A 51 -17.33 0.33 -9.91
C LYS A 51 -18.28 1.17 -10.79
N ARG A 52 -18.91 0.55 -11.76
CA ARG A 52 -19.87 1.23 -12.64
C ARG A 52 -21.16 1.63 -11.91
N GLU A 53 -21.64 0.78 -10.99
CA GLU A 53 -22.82 1.10 -10.16
C GLU A 53 -22.54 2.26 -9.19
N LEU A 54 -21.29 2.46 -8.80
CA LEU A 54 -20.86 3.58 -7.95
C LEU A 54 -20.46 4.84 -8.76
N ASP A 55 -20.88 4.93 -10.03
CA ASP A 55 -20.58 6.04 -10.94
C ASP A 55 -19.10 6.29 -11.21
N GLU A 56 -18.25 5.28 -11.01
CA GLU A 56 -16.84 5.35 -11.32
C GLU A 56 -16.53 4.91 -12.75
N CYS A 57 -15.58 5.58 -13.40
CA CYS A 57 -15.09 5.15 -14.70
C CYS A 57 -14.37 3.79 -14.57
N SER A 58 -14.85 2.78 -15.26
CA SER A 58 -14.30 1.43 -15.23
C SER A 58 -14.32 0.78 -16.61
N GLU A 59 -13.43 -0.18 -16.81
CA GLU A 59 -13.50 -1.07 -17.96
C GLU A 59 -14.81 -1.84 -17.97
N ARG A 60 -15.22 -2.28 -19.16
CA ARG A 60 -16.43 -3.08 -19.30
C ARG A 60 -16.31 -4.37 -18.47
N PRO A 61 -17.29 -4.66 -17.60
CA PRO A 61 -17.32 -5.93 -16.87
C PRO A 61 -17.54 -7.10 -17.83
N GLY A 62 -17.09 -8.30 -17.42
CA GLY A 62 -17.43 -9.53 -18.08
C GLY A 62 -18.94 -9.82 -18.04
N GLU A 63 -19.39 -10.90 -18.69
CA GLU A 63 -20.81 -11.22 -18.84
C GLU A 63 -21.45 -11.64 -17.51
N PHE A 64 -22.54 -10.98 -17.11
CA PHE A 64 -23.38 -11.31 -15.96
C PHE A 64 -24.82 -10.83 -16.19
N ALA A 65 -25.77 -11.33 -15.38
CA ALA A 65 -27.19 -10.96 -15.52
C ALA A 65 -27.52 -9.69 -14.74
N SER A 66 -27.21 -9.63 -13.45
CA SER A 66 -27.48 -8.44 -12.62
C SER A 66 -26.55 -8.35 -11.40
N ILE A 67 -26.41 -7.13 -10.89
CA ILE A 67 -25.85 -6.83 -9.58
C ILE A 67 -26.90 -6.08 -8.77
N SER A 68 -27.10 -6.46 -7.50
CA SER A 68 -28.14 -5.92 -6.64
C SER A 68 -27.79 -6.05 -5.16
N GLY A 69 -28.68 -5.63 -4.28
CA GLY A 69 -28.50 -5.70 -2.83
C GLY A 69 -28.23 -4.32 -2.22
N ASP A 70 -27.41 -4.27 -1.16
CA ASP A 70 -27.20 -3.08 -0.34
C ASP A 70 -26.12 -2.14 -0.89
N LEU A 71 -26.19 -1.84 -2.20
CA LEU A 71 -25.23 -0.97 -2.90
C LEU A 71 -25.09 0.42 -2.24
N GLN A 72 -26.19 0.96 -1.69
CA GLN A 72 -26.23 2.25 -1.01
C GLN A 72 -25.34 2.30 0.24
N ASN A 73 -24.96 1.16 0.81
CA ASN A 73 -24.09 1.05 1.97
C ASN A 73 -22.59 1.16 1.61
N LEU A 74 -22.27 1.23 0.32
CA LEU A 74 -20.90 1.45 -0.18
C LEU A 74 -20.78 2.81 -0.84
N ARG A 75 -19.59 3.40 -0.74
CA ARG A 75 -19.21 4.62 -1.45
C ARG A 75 -18.10 4.37 -2.45
N ASN A 76 -17.19 3.46 -2.14
CA ASN A 76 -16.04 3.16 -2.98
C ASN A 76 -15.81 1.64 -3.07
N VAL A 77 -15.12 1.25 -4.13
CA VAL A 77 -14.56 -0.10 -4.28
C VAL A 77 -13.11 0.02 -4.75
N GLU A 78 -12.21 -0.67 -4.07
CA GLU A 78 -10.77 -0.62 -4.34
C GLU A 78 -10.21 -2.02 -4.58
N PHE A 79 -9.50 -2.18 -5.70
CA PHE A 79 -8.74 -3.40 -5.99
C PHE A 79 -7.28 -3.19 -5.61
N VAL A 80 -6.84 -3.85 -4.55
CA VAL A 80 -5.49 -3.74 -4.00
C VAL A 80 -4.64 -4.85 -4.60
N ASP A 81 -3.99 -4.54 -5.71
CA ASP A 81 -3.13 -5.46 -6.45
C ASP A 81 -1.67 -5.43 -5.97
N GLN A 82 -0.86 -6.31 -6.53
CA GLN A 82 0.57 -6.43 -6.26
C GLN A 82 1.45 -5.52 -7.14
N ASN A 83 0.86 -4.66 -7.97
CA ASN A 83 1.62 -3.73 -8.80
C ASN A 83 2.38 -2.71 -7.94
N PRO A 84 3.52 -2.20 -8.41
CA PRO A 84 4.27 -1.15 -7.72
C PRO A 84 3.39 0.05 -7.36
N ILE A 85 3.65 0.67 -6.19
CA ILE A 85 2.92 1.86 -5.69
C ILE A 85 3.16 3.12 -6.52
N GLY A 86 3.97 3.05 -7.56
CA GLY A 86 4.20 4.11 -8.52
C GLY A 86 5.10 3.64 -9.65
N LYS A 87 5.06 4.38 -10.76
CA LYS A 87 5.82 4.04 -11.98
C LYS A 87 7.22 4.65 -12.01
N SER A 88 7.51 5.60 -11.14
CA SER A 88 8.80 6.28 -11.07
C SER A 88 9.78 5.54 -10.18
N SER A 89 11.06 5.53 -10.53
CA SER A 89 12.17 5.07 -9.68
C SER A 89 12.20 5.75 -8.29
N ARG A 90 11.62 6.95 -8.20
CA ARG A 90 11.51 7.76 -6.98
C ARG A 90 10.27 7.46 -6.14
N SER A 91 9.38 6.60 -6.60
CA SER A 91 8.23 6.15 -5.80
C SER A 91 8.72 5.29 -4.63
N ASN A 92 8.28 5.61 -3.43
CA ASN A 92 8.70 4.91 -2.21
C ASN A 92 7.60 4.91 -1.14
N PRO A 93 7.70 4.04 -0.14
CA PRO A 93 6.67 3.87 0.89
C PRO A 93 6.36 5.16 1.65
N VAL A 94 7.37 5.90 2.09
CA VAL A 94 7.18 7.09 2.94
C VAL A 94 6.44 8.22 2.22
N THR A 95 6.65 8.36 0.91
CA THR A 95 5.91 9.33 0.08
C THR A 95 4.48 8.86 -0.16
N TYR A 96 4.29 7.57 -0.44
CA TYR A 96 2.97 7.00 -0.70
C TYR A 96 2.00 7.17 0.48
N ILE A 97 2.45 6.88 1.70
CA ILE A 97 1.65 7.07 2.92
C ILE A 97 1.60 8.53 3.41
N LYS A 98 2.17 9.47 2.65
CA LYS A 98 2.23 10.91 2.96
C LYS A 98 2.91 11.25 4.30
N ALA A 99 3.79 10.40 4.80
CA ALA A 99 4.60 10.70 5.98
C ALA A 99 5.77 11.64 5.62
N TYR A 100 6.26 11.56 4.38
CA TYR A 100 7.37 12.41 3.92
C TYR A 100 7.04 13.90 3.94
N ASP A 101 5.79 14.28 3.77
CA ASP A 101 5.37 15.68 3.84
C ASP A 101 5.61 16.28 5.23
N GLU A 102 5.34 15.52 6.30
CA GLU A 102 5.60 15.98 7.67
C GLU A 102 7.10 15.97 7.98
N ILE A 103 7.85 15.00 7.47
CA ILE A 103 9.31 14.95 7.59
C ILE A 103 9.93 16.18 6.93
N ARG A 104 9.56 16.52 5.70
CA ARG A 104 10.08 17.70 4.99
C ARG A 104 9.79 19.02 5.73
N LYS A 105 8.60 19.16 6.31
CA LYS A 105 8.23 20.31 7.14
C LYS A 105 9.13 20.41 8.35
N LEU A 106 9.41 19.31 9.04
CA LEU A 106 10.27 19.27 10.19
C LEU A 106 11.71 19.73 9.86
N TRP A 107 12.24 19.32 8.70
CA TRP A 107 13.56 19.78 8.23
C TRP A 107 13.57 21.27 7.88
N ALA A 108 12.51 21.78 7.26
CA ALA A 108 12.38 23.21 6.96
C ALA A 108 12.27 24.10 8.22
N GLU A 109 11.85 23.53 9.35
CA GLU A 109 11.79 24.24 10.63
C GLU A 109 13.13 24.33 11.36
N GLN A 110 14.17 23.63 10.89
CA GLN A 110 15.48 23.67 11.55
C GLN A 110 16.16 25.04 11.40
N PRO A 111 16.97 25.46 12.39
CA PRO A 111 17.60 26.79 12.38
C PRO A 111 18.38 27.08 11.11
N LEU A 112 19.20 26.14 10.64
CA LEU A 112 19.99 26.31 9.42
C LEU A 112 19.09 26.45 8.19
N ALA A 113 18.04 25.63 8.08
CA ALA A 113 17.09 25.72 6.96
C ALA A 113 16.39 27.08 6.90
N LYS A 114 15.97 27.62 8.07
CA LYS A 114 15.37 28.95 8.17
C LYS A 114 16.37 30.06 7.79
N GLN A 115 17.62 29.95 8.23
CA GLN A 115 18.67 30.91 7.89
C GLN A 115 18.95 30.95 6.38
N MET A 116 18.92 29.77 5.73
CA MET A 116 19.15 29.61 4.29
C MET A 116 17.89 29.85 3.45
N GLY A 117 16.72 30.05 4.07
CA GLY A 117 15.44 30.22 3.37
C GLY A 117 14.92 28.94 2.72
N TYR A 118 15.32 27.77 3.20
CA TYR A 118 14.90 26.48 2.65
C TYR A 118 13.48 26.14 3.09
N THR A 119 12.59 25.97 2.14
CA THR A 119 11.22 25.52 2.37
C THR A 119 11.13 23.99 2.38
N ALA A 120 9.97 23.43 2.77
CA ALA A 120 9.73 21.99 2.73
C ALA A 120 9.93 21.37 1.32
N GLY A 121 9.71 22.16 0.26
CA GLY A 121 9.99 21.75 -1.12
C GLY A 121 11.48 21.50 -1.40
N TYR A 122 12.36 22.20 -0.70
CA TYR A 122 13.80 22.05 -0.84
C TYR A 122 14.30 20.66 -0.41
N PHE A 123 13.62 20.04 0.54
CA PHE A 123 13.91 18.68 1.04
C PHE A 123 13.19 17.58 0.25
N SER A 124 12.68 17.89 -0.95
CA SER A 124 12.05 16.93 -1.85
C SER A 124 13.02 16.47 -2.92
N PHE A 125 13.19 15.17 -3.06
CA PHE A 125 13.94 14.61 -4.20
C PHE A 125 13.13 14.61 -5.51
N ASN A 126 11.85 14.99 -5.48
CA ASN A 126 11.00 15.12 -6.67
C ASN A 126 10.93 16.55 -7.22
N SER A 127 11.30 17.57 -6.43
CA SER A 127 11.23 18.98 -6.80
C SER A 127 12.62 19.56 -6.98
N GLU A 128 12.72 20.60 -7.78
CA GLU A 128 13.96 21.37 -7.90
C GLU A 128 14.24 22.13 -6.60
N GLY A 129 15.50 22.41 -6.35
CA GLY A 129 15.99 23.09 -5.15
C GLY A 129 17.12 22.30 -4.51
N GLY A 130 16.85 21.50 -3.50
CA GLY A 130 17.86 20.75 -2.75
C GLY A 130 18.23 19.39 -3.30
N ARG A 131 17.51 18.85 -4.30
CA ARG A 131 17.88 17.59 -4.93
C ARG A 131 19.16 17.72 -5.77
N CYS A 132 19.90 16.63 -5.92
CA CYS A 132 20.99 16.54 -6.87
C CYS A 132 20.50 16.84 -8.30
N GLU A 133 21.16 17.74 -8.99
CA GLU A 133 20.74 18.16 -10.35
C GLU A 133 21.08 17.12 -11.40
N GLU A 134 22.19 16.40 -11.24
CA GLU A 134 22.64 15.39 -12.18
C GLU A 134 21.69 14.19 -12.23
N CYS A 135 21.48 13.51 -11.11
CA CYS A 135 20.56 12.37 -11.02
C CYS A 135 19.09 12.77 -10.80
N LYS A 136 18.79 14.06 -10.68
CA LYS A 136 17.44 14.61 -10.44
C LYS A 136 16.74 13.98 -9.23
N GLY A 137 17.52 13.57 -8.23
CA GLY A 137 17.03 12.98 -7.00
C GLY A 137 16.87 11.46 -7.00
N ASP A 138 17.28 10.77 -8.05
CA ASP A 138 17.25 9.29 -8.10
C ASP A 138 18.37 8.64 -7.26
N GLY A 139 19.51 9.34 -7.13
CA GLY A 139 20.73 8.80 -6.52
C GLY A 139 21.53 7.93 -7.47
N THR A 140 20.94 7.53 -8.60
CA THR A 140 21.55 6.69 -9.63
C THR A 140 21.34 7.30 -11.02
N ILE A 141 22.18 6.89 -11.97
CA ILE A 141 22.08 7.23 -13.38
C ILE A 141 21.88 5.94 -14.15
N THR A 142 20.84 5.88 -14.97
CA THR A 142 20.59 4.73 -15.84
C THR A 142 21.19 4.99 -17.21
N VAL A 143 22.05 4.10 -17.65
CA VAL A 143 22.61 4.09 -19.01
C VAL A 143 21.87 3.06 -19.83
N GLU A 144 21.05 3.54 -20.77
CA GLU A 144 20.28 2.67 -21.67
C GLU A 144 21.22 1.94 -22.64
N MET A 145 21.05 0.63 -22.72
CA MET A 145 21.86 -0.23 -23.58
C MET A 145 21.00 -0.83 -24.70
N GLN A 146 21.36 -0.61 -25.97
CA GLN A 146 20.52 -1.03 -27.11
C GLN A 146 20.24 -2.55 -27.20
N PHE A 147 21.14 -3.39 -26.69
CA PHE A 147 21.06 -4.85 -26.85
C PHE A 147 21.26 -5.63 -25.54
N MET A 148 21.36 -4.96 -24.40
CA MET A 148 21.55 -5.56 -23.06
C MET A 148 20.66 -4.84 -22.06
N ALA A 149 20.55 -5.42 -20.84
CA ALA A 149 19.88 -4.76 -19.75
C ALA A 149 20.53 -3.40 -19.42
N ASP A 150 19.73 -2.40 -19.09
CA ASP A 150 20.21 -1.09 -18.70
C ASP A 150 21.17 -1.17 -17.52
N LEU A 151 22.24 -0.39 -17.59
CA LEU A 151 23.22 -0.30 -16.53
C LEU A 151 22.83 0.83 -15.56
N VAL A 152 22.61 0.49 -14.31
CA VAL A 152 22.31 1.46 -13.24
C VAL A 152 23.59 1.72 -12.45
N LEU A 153 24.08 2.96 -12.49
CA LEU A 153 25.29 3.41 -11.82
C LEU A 153 24.94 4.38 -10.69
N GLU A 154 25.73 4.37 -9.63
CA GLU A 154 25.62 5.38 -8.59
C GLU A 154 25.97 6.76 -9.16
N CYS A 155 25.23 7.79 -8.79
CA CYS A 155 25.51 9.17 -9.23
C CYS A 155 26.81 9.65 -8.59
N GLU A 156 27.79 10.00 -9.40
CA GLU A 156 29.12 10.46 -8.93
C GLU A 156 29.06 11.78 -8.17
N THR A 157 28.11 12.67 -8.49
CA THR A 157 27.96 13.98 -7.86
C THR A 157 27.41 13.89 -6.42
N CYS A 158 26.40 13.08 -6.19
CA CYS A 158 25.78 12.96 -4.87
C CYS A 158 26.12 11.66 -4.13
N HIS A 159 26.88 10.76 -4.75
CA HIS A 159 27.25 9.47 -4.16
C HIS A 159 26.04 8.73 -3.59
N GLY A 160 25.00 8.56 -4.40
CA GLY A 160 23.75 7.89 -4.03
C GLY A 160 22.83 8.67 -3.09
N LYS A 161 23.26 9.83 -2.55
CA LYS A 161 22.55 10.56 -1.49
C LYS A 161 21.34 11.37 -1.96
N ARG A 162 21.09 11.49 -3.25
CA ARG A 162 19.92 12.14 -3.87
C ARG A 162 19.83 13.66 -3.72
N PHE A 163 20.57 14.26 -2.79
CA PHE A 163 20.51 15.68 -2.44
C PHE A 163 21.86 16.36 -2.64
N LYS A 164 21.84 17.69 -2.74
CA LYS A 164 23.04 18.55 -2.73
C LYS A 164 23.70 18.51 -1.35
N ALA A 165 24.99 18.79 -1.30
CA ALA A 165 25.75 18.78 -0.05
C ALA A 165 25.21 19.78 0.99
N ASP A 166 24.83 20.99 0.57
CA ASP A 166 24.25 22.02 1.43
C ASP A 166 22.91 21.61 2.04
N THR A 167 22.08 20.86 1.29
CA THR A 167 20.84 20.29 1.81
C THR A 167 21.10 19.28 2.92
N LEU A 168 22.16 18.48 2.80
CA LEU A 168 22.55 17.46 3.76
C LEU A 168 23.21 18.04 5.03
N GLU A 169 23.60 19.32 5.03
CA GLU A 169 24.09 20.02 6.22
C GLU A 169 22.95 20.28 7.22
N VAL A 170 21.70 20.38 6.74
CA VAL A 170 20.53 20.56 7.61
C VAL A 170 20.23 19.26 8.33
N LYS A 171 20.32 19.28 9.65
CA LYS A 171 20.08 18.11 10.52
C LYS A 171 18.97 18.38 11.51
N PHE A 172 18.17 17.34 11.74
CA PHE A 172 17.30 17.23 12.90
C PHE A 172 17.96 16.26 13.88
N HIS A 173 18.38 16.78 15.05
CA HIS A 173 19.36 16.11 15.90
C HIS A 173 20.61 15.72 15.10
N ASP A 174 20.99 14.46 15.05
CA ASP A 174 22.22 14.02 14.35
C ASP A 174 21.97 13.47 12.93
N ALA A 175 20.71 13.48 12.47
CA ALA A 175 20.30 12.90 11.18
C ALA A 175 19.99 13.99 10.14
N ASN A 176 20.54 13.87 8.94
CA ASN A 176 20.12 14.64 7.77
C ASN A 176 18.93 13.95 7.06
N ILE A 177 18.40 14.60 6.03
CA ILE A 177 17.21 14.07 5.32
C ILE A 177 17.48 12.72 4.63
N TYR A 178 18.71 12.49 4.13
CA TYR A 178 19.09 11.22 3.53
C TYR A 178 19.20 10.11 4.57
N ASP A 179 19.80 10.39 5.73
CA ASP A 179 19.94 9.41 6.81
C ASP A 179 18.56 8.87 7.23
N VAL A 180 17.54 9.73 7.28
CA VAL A 180 16.18 9.32 7.61
C VAL A 180 15.56 8.45 6.51
N LEU A 181 15.82 8.76 5.24
CA LEU A 181 15.33 7.91 4.12
C LEU A 181 15.98 6.52 4.13
N GLU A 182 17.19 6.40 4.66
CA GLU A 182 17.90 5.13 4.81
C GLU A 182 17.49 4.34 6.07
N MET A 183 16.81 4.96 7.03
CA MET A 183 16.25 4.24 8.18
C MET A 183 15.19 3.23 7.72
N THR A 184 15.18 2.07 8.38
CA THR A 184 14.00 1.18 8.30
C THR A 184 12.81 1.86 8.97
N VAL A 185 11.59 1.40 8.66
CA VAL A 185 10.37 1.90 9.32
C VAL A 185 10.48 1.78 10.84
N ASN A 186 11.00 0.66 11.37
CA ASN A 186 11.19 0.48 12.80
C ASN A 186 12.15 1.50 13.40
N GLN A 187 13.31 1.70 12.77
CA GLN A 187 14.30 2.69 13.22
C GLN A 187 13.73 4.12 13.17
N ALA A 188 12.99 4.46 12.12
CA ALA A 188 12.39 5.77 11.99
C ALA A 188 11.29 6.02 13.03
N VAL A 189 10.43 5.03 13.32
CA VAL A 189 9.43 5.13 14.39
C VAL A 189 10.09 5.32 15.74
N GLU A 190 11.15 4.58 16.05
CA GLU A 190 11.93 4.75 17.29
C GLU A 190 12.56 6.14 17.36
N PHE A 191 13.24 6.57 16.30
CA PHE A 191 13.88 7.88 16.20
C PHE A 191 12.88 9.01 16.43
N PHE A 192 11.78 9.03 15.70
CA PHE A 192 10.77 10.10 15.83
C PHE A 192 10.00 10.03 17.15
N THR A 193 9.81 8.85 17.74
CA THR A 193 9.21 8.70 19.09
C THR A 193 10.11 9.31 20.14
N LYS A 194 11.41 8.99 20.12
CA LYS A 194 12.42 9.54 21.02
C LYS A 194 12.46 11.08 20.99
N HIS A 195 12.22 11.66 19.83
CA HIS A 195 12.26 13.10 19.62
C HIS A 195 10.87 13.77 19.59
N GLY A 196 9.83 13.08 20.06
CA GLY A 196 8.51 13.66 20.29
C GLY A 196 7.69 13.97 19.03
N GLN A 197 8.06 13.43 17.86
CA GLN A 197 7.41 13.70 16.57
C GLN A 197 6.16 12.83 16.33
N LYS A 198 5.15 12.99 17.20
CA LYS A 198 3.94 12.15 17.22
C LYS A 198 3.20 12.07 15.87
N LYS A 199 3.17 13.16 15.10
CA LYS A 199 2.47 13.19 13.80
C LYS A 199 3.14 12.27 12.77
N ILE A 200 4.47 12.26 12.73
CA ILE A 200 5.25 11.40 11.83
C ILE A 200 5.09 9.95 12.26
N VAL A 201 5.23 9.66 13.56
CA VAL A 201 5.04 8.30 14.11
C VAL A 201 3.66 7.76 13.75
N LYS A 202 2.59 8.55 13.92
CA LYS A 202 1.21 8.14 13.59
C LYS A 202 1.06 7.75 12.11
N LYS A 203 1.78 8.42 11.20
CA LYS A 203 1.74 8.09 9.78
C LYS A 203 2.60 6.87 9.41
N LEU A 204 3.69 6.62 10.16
CA LEU A 204 4.58 5.48 9.91
C LEU A 204 4.09 4.18 10.56
N ALA A 205 3.40 4.25 11.69
CA ALA A 205 2.93 3.09 12.45
C ALA A 205 2.14 2.07 11.60
N PRO A 206 1.23 2.46 10.68
CA PRO A 206 0.54 1.50 9.82
C PRO A 206 1.46 0.61 8.99
N LEU A 207 2.66 1.06 8.62
CA LEU A 207 3.65 0.21 7.95
C LEU A 207 4.19 -0.89 8.86
N GLN A 208 4.31 -0.63 10.17
CA GLN A 208 4.67 -1.66 11.15
C GLN A 208 3.52 -2.65 11.34
N ASP A 209 2.28 -2.15 11.41
CA ASP A 209 1.07 -2.94 11.61
C ASP A 209 0.87 -3.98 10.50
N VAL A 210 1.27 -3.65 9.27
CA VAL A 210 1.21 -4.59 8.13
C VAL A 210 2.49 -5.43 7.97
N GLY A 211 3.41 -5.41 8.94
CA GLY A 211 4.63 -6.22 8.91
C GLY A 211 5.76 -5.69 8.03
N LEU A 212 5.75 -4.40 7.67
CA LEU A 212 6.78 -3.76 6.85
C LEU A 212 7.80 -2.95 7.66
N GLY A 213 8.00 -3.28 8.93
CA GLY A 213 8.95 -2.58 9.80
C GLY A 213 10.41 -2.62 9.33
N TYR A 214 10.77 -3.58 8.49
CA TYR A 214 12.13 -3.80 8.00
C TYR A 214 12.50 -3.05 6.72
N ILE A 215 11.52 -2.55 5.95
CA ILE A 215 11.80 -1.80 4.71
C ILE A 215 12.34 -0.41 5.03
N LYS A 216 13.21 0.13 4.15
CA LYS A 216 13.70 1.50 4.29
C LYS A 216 12.65 2.51 3.84
N LEU A 217 12.57 3.67 4.49
CA LEU A 217 11.61 4.72 4.14
C LEU A 217 11.74 5.18 2.69
N GLY A 218 12.97 5.38 2.23
CA GLY A 218 13.28 5.83 0.87
C GLY A 218 13.48 4.71 -0.14
N GLN A 219 13.17 3.46 0.19
CA GLN A 219 13.33 2.33 -0.72
C GLN A 219 12.44 2.48 -1.95
N SER A 220 13.02 2.32 -3.16
CA SER A 220 12.24 2.39 -4.39
C SER A 220 11.18 1.31 -4.45
N SER A 221 9.98 1.66 -4.89
CA SER A 221 8.88 0.72 -5.06
C SER A 221 9.18 -0.41 -6.07
N SER A 222 10.09 -0.16 -7.02
CA SER A 222 10.55 -1.17 -7.98
C SER A 222 11.37 -2.29 -7.35
N THR A 223 11.96 -2.06 -6.17
CA THR A 223 12.73 -3.05 -5.41
C THR A 223 11.89 -3.81 -4.39
N LEU A 224 10.66 -3.40 -4.18
CA LEU A 224 9.71 -4.10 -3.32
C LEU A 224 9.08 -5.27 -4.06
N SER A 225 8.86 -6.38 -3.36
CA SER A 225 8.06 -7.49 -3.87
C SER A 225 6.61 -7.06 -4.10
N GLY A 226 5.86 -7.83 -4.89
CA GLY A 226 4.44 -7.58 -5.12
C GLY A 226 3.63 -7.53 -3.82
N GLY A 227 3.88 -8.46 -2.91
CA GLY A 227 3.23 -8.48 -1.59
C GLY A 227 3.61 -7.30 -0.69
N GLU A 228 4.85 -6.81 -0.75
CA GLU A 228 5.26 -5.60 -0.03
C GLU A 228 4.56 -4.36 -0.59
N ASN A 229 4.50 -4.20 -1.92
CA ASN A 229 3.75 -3.12 -2.56
C ASN A 229 2.28 -3.13 -2.15
N GLN A 230 1.64 -4.30 -2.13
CA GLN A 230 0.25 -4.46 -1.71
C GLN A 230 0.05 -4.06 -0.24
N ARG A 231 0.97 -4.45 0.66
CA ARG A 231 0.92 -4.07 2.08
C ARG A 231 1.17 -2.58 2.31
N VAL A 232 2.00 -1.91 1.51
CA VAL A 232 2.13 -0.45 1.55
C VAL A 232 0.79 0.23 1.20
N LYS A 233 0.06 -0.28 0.20
CA LYS A 233 -1.29 0.21 -0.13
C LYS A 233 -2.25 0.01 1.04
N LEU A 234 -2.22 -1.17 1.68
CA LEU A 234 -3.02 -1.45 2.88
C LEU A 234 -2.69 -0.48 4.02
N ALA A 235 -1.41 -0.24 4.30
CA ALA A 235 -0.97 0.71 5.32
C ALA A 235 -1.49 2.14 5.04
N TYR A 236 -1.54 2.55 3.78
CA TYR A 236 -2.14 3.83 3.41
C TYR A 236 -3.61 3.93 3.81
N TYR A 237 -4.42 2.91 3.52
CA TYR A 237 -5.84 2.91 3.92
C TYR A 237 -6.01 2.88 5.45
N LEU A 238 -5.17 2.13 6.16
CA LEU A 238 -5.15 2.14 7.63
C LEU A 238 -4.78 3.51 8.21
N SER A 239 -3.98 4.30 7.51
CA SER A 239 -3.58 5.64 7.95
C SER A 239 -4.68 6.69 7.83
N GLN A 240 -5.75 6.43 7.07
CA GLN A 240 -6.87 7.36 6.89
C GLN A 240 -7.77 7.34 8.13
N GLU A 241 -7.96 8.50 8.78
CA GLU A 241 -8.79 8.61 10.00
C GLU A 241 -10.29 8.55 9.69
N LYS A 242 -10.68 9.09 8.55
CA LYS A 242 -12.06 9.10 8.05
C LYS A 242 -12.04 8.62 6.62
N ALA A 243 -12.64 7.49 6.38
CA ALA A 243 -12.84 6.95 5.04
C ALA A 243 -14.30 6.53 4.90
N ASP A 244 -14.87 6.80 3.74
CA ASP A 244 -16.21 6.33 3.41
C ASP A 244 -16.24 4.79 3.35
N PRO A 245 -17.39 4.15 3.64
CA PRO A 245 -17.54 2.71 3.54
C PRO A 245 -17.04 2.19 2.18
N THR A 246 -15.98 1.40 2.21
CA THR A 246 -15.27 0.92 1.01
C THR A 246 -15.22 -0.60 1.02
N LEU A 247 -15.43 -1.21 -0.13
CA LEU A 247 -15.17 -2.63 -0.34
C LEU A 247 -13.75 -2.78 -0.90
N PHE A 248 -12.87 -3.41 -0.15
CA PHE A 248 -11.51 -3.72 -0.58
C PHE A 248 -11.43 -5.14 -1.13
N ILE A 249 -10.79 -5.30 -2.27
CA ILE A 249 -10.52 -6.60 -2.89
C ILE A 249 -9.00 -6.80 -2.92
N PHE A 250 -8.51 -7.86 -2.29
CA PHE A 250 -7.11 -8.24 -2.26
C PHE A 250 -6.89 -9.52 -3.09
N ASP A 251 -5.89 -9.48 -3.97
CA ASP A 251 -5.49 -10.63 -4.78
C ASP A 251 -4.24 -11.28 -4.20
N GLU A 252 -4.38 -12.49 -3.69
CA GLU A 252 -3.34 -13.33 -3.08
C GLU A 252 -2.46 -12.61 -2.03
N PRO A 253 -3.05 -11.94 -1.01
CA PRO A 253 -2.29 -11.10 -0.10
C PRO A 253 -1.35 -11.88 0.83
N THR A 254 -1.51 -13.20 0.94
CA THR A 254 -0.66 -14.04 1.81
C THR A 254 0.54 -14.63 1.08
N THR A 255 0.67 -14.42 -0.23
CA THR A 255 1.75 -14.98 -1.03
C THR A 255 3.13 -14.54 -0.52
N GLY A 256 3.99 -15.51 -0.23
CA GLY A 256 5.35 -15.28 0.24
C GLY A 256 5.48 -14.83 1.70
N LEU A 257 4.40 -14.86 2.48
CA LEU A 257 4.41 -14.49 3.89
C LEU A 257 4.67 -15.70 4.81
N HIS A 258 5.41 -15.46 5.89
CA HIS A 258 5.46 -16.36 7.02
C HIS A 258 4.21 -16.25 7.91
N PHE A 259 3.87 -17.28 8.67
CA PHE A 259 2.67 -17.31 9.52
C PHE A 259 2.55 -16.11 10.47
N HIS A 260 3.65 -15.62 11.00
CA HIS A 260 3.65 -14.44 11.87
C HIS A 260 3.17 -13.18 11.13
N ASP A 261 3.59 -13.01 9.88
CA ASP A 261 3.21 -11.85 9.07
C ASP A 261 1.77 -11.96 8.58
N ILE A 262 1.27 -13.19 8.35
CA ILE A 262 -0.14 -13.43 8.03
C ILE A 262 -1.04 -12.98 9.18
N ARG A 263 -0.65 -13.23 10.44
CA ARG A 263 -1.42 -12.75 11.60
C ARG A 263 -1.54 -11.23 11.61
N LYS A 264 -0.42 -10.50 11.41
CA LYS A 264 -0.45 -9.04 11.32
C LYS A 264 -1.34 -8.54 10.18
N LEU A 265 -1.30 -9.22 9.03
CA LEU A 265 -2.16 -8.91 7.90
C LEU A 265 -3.64 -9.07 8.25
N LEU A 266 -4.01 -10.15 8.95
CA LEU A 266 -5.39 -10.36 9.41
C LEU A 266 -5.83 -9.33 10.45
N GLU A 267 -4.98 -8.96 11.40
CA GLU A 267 -5.23 -7.88 12.36
C GLU A 267 -5.47 -6.54 11.64
N ALA A 268 -4.72 -6.28 10.55
CA ALA A 268 -4.92 -5.10 9.71
C ALA A 268 -6.27 -5.13 8.97
N PHE A 269 -6.71 -6.29 8.48
CA PHE A 269 -8.02 -6.46 7.88
C PHE A 269 -9.14 -6.26 8.91
N ASP A 270 -9.02 -6.83 10.10
CA ASP A 270 -9.98 -6.63 11.19
C ASP A 270 -10.11 -5.15 11.57
N ALA A 271 -8.98 -4.42 11.59
CA ALA A 271 -9.00 -2.98 11.85
C ALA A 271 -9.77 -2.19 10.77
N LEU A 272 -9.72 -2.58 9.50
CA LEU A 272 -10.54 -1.99 8.44
C LEU A 272 -12.02 -2.33 8.59
N ILE A 273 -12.34 -3.59 8.91
CA ILE A 273 -13.73 -4.03 9.12
C ILE A 273 -14.37 -3.28 10.29
N LEU A 274 -13.66 -3.11 11.41
CA LEU A 274 -14.12 -2.34 12.57
C LEU A 274 -14.39 -0.86 12.23
N ARG A 275 -13.79 -0.33 11.17
CA ARG A 275 -14.06 1.03 10.65
C ARG A 275 -15.23 1.08 9.67
N GLY A 276 -15.94 -0.03 9.44
CA GLY A 276 -17.10 -0.10 8.55
C GLY A 276 -16.78 -0.45 7.10
N HIS A 277 -15.58 -0.95 6.82
CA HIS A 277 -15.23 -1.44 5.49
C HIS A 277 -15.59 -2.91 5.31
N SER A 278 -15.60 -3.37 4.06
CA SER A 278 -15.80 -4.77 3.67
C SER A 278 -14.58 -5.28 2.95
N ILE A 279 -14.24 -6.55 3.12
CA ILE A 279 -13.05 -7.14 2.50
C ILE A 279 -13.40 -8.40 1.74
N VAL A 280 -12.91 -8.49 0.51
CA VAL A 280 -12.93 -9.71 -0.30
C VAL A 280 -11.49 -10.11 -0.61
N ILE A 281 -11.13 -11.34 -0.33
CA ILE A 281 -9.79 -11.89 -0.57
C ILE A 281 -9.90 -13.00 -1.61
N ILE A 282 -9.09 -12.94 -2.64
CA ILE A 282 -8.89 -14.04 -3.59
C ILE A 282 -7.67 -14.81 -3.12
N GLU A 283 -7.81 -16.10 -2.80
CA GLU A 283 -6.70 -16.93 -2.32
C GLU A 283 -6.68 -18.31 -2.98
N HIS A 284 -5.48 -18.83 -3.19
CA HIS A 284 -5.25 -20.18 -3.66
C HIS A 284 -5.06 -21.17 -2.52
N ASN A 285 -4.43 -20.75 -1.44
CA ASN A 285 -4.09 -21.59 -0.31
C ASN A 285 -4.92 -21.22 0.93
N MET A 286 -5.89 -22.05 1.27
CA MET A 286 -6.74 -21.88 2.46
C MET A 286 -6.00 -22.14 3.78
N ASP A 287 -4.98 -22.97 3.77
CA ASP A 287 -4.30 -23.36 5.01
C ASP A 287 -3.68 -22.15 5.71
N CYS A 288 -3.19 -21.17 4.94
CA CYS A 288 -2.65 -19.95 5.49
C CYS A 288 -3.68 -19.11 6.28
N LEU A 289 -4.93 -19.08 5.84
CA LEU A 289 -5.99 -18.31 6.50
C LEU A 289 -6.66 -19.07 7.64
N LEU A 290 -6.82 -20.39 7.50
CA LEU A 290 -7.45 -21.24 8.52
C LEU A 290 -6.58 -21.40 9.77
N TYR A 291 -5.25 -21.45 9.62
CA TYR A 291 -4.32 -21.60 10.75
C TYR A 291 -4.24 -20.40 11.68
N THR A 292 -4.64 -19.22 11.21
CA THR A 292 -4.51 -17.96 11.96
C THR A 292 -5.84 -17.38 12.43
N SER A 293 -6.96 -17.88 11.90
CA SER A 293 -8.30 -17.48 12.37
C SER A 293 -8.74 -18.47 13.45
N PRO A 294 -9.23 -17.99 14.62
CA PRO A 294 -9.83 -18.86 15.62
C PRO A 294 -11.00 -19.61 14.95
N SER A 295 -10.93 -20.95 14.99
CA SER A 295 -12.04 -21.78 14.53
C SER A 295 -13.27 -21.49 15.38
N PRO A 296 -14.49 -21.49 14.81
CA PRO A 296 -15.73 -21.45 15.60
C PRO A 296 -15.78 -22.52 16.70
N ARG A 297 -15.01 -23.61 16.57
CA ARG A 297 -14.89 -24.65 17.60
C ARG A 297 -13.94 -24.29 18.75
N ASP A 298 -13.07 -23.30 18.56
CA ASP A 298 -12.12 -22.88 19.61
C ASP A 298 -12.77 -21.89 20.59
N THR A 299 -13.85 -21.21 20.17
CA THR A 299 -14.64 -20.32 21.01
C THR A 299 -15.62 -21.05 21.92
N GLU A 300 -15.90 -22.33 21.67
CA GLU A 300 -16.79 -23.16 22.53
C GLU A 300 -16.05 -23.85 23.70
N ARG A 301 -14.72 -23.67 23.79
CA ARG A 301 -13.87 -24.33 24.83
C ARG A 301 -13.26 -23.37 25.85
N SER A 302 -13.63 -22.09 25.87
CA SER A 302 -13.19 -21.13 26.89
C SER A 302 -14.30 -20.72 27.84
#